data_4ab3fbc3e25784a411eb74cffd7a0126
#
_entry.id   4ab3fbc3e25784a411eb74cffd7a0126
#
_cell.length_a   1.000
_cell.length_b   1.000
_cell.length_c   1.000
_cell.angle_alpha   90.00
_cell.angle_beta   90.00
_cell.angle_gamma   90.00
#
_symmetry.space_group_name_H-M   'P 1'
#
loop_
_entity.id
_entity.type
_entity.pdbx_description
1 polymer ?
#
loop_
_entity_poly.entity_id
_entity_poly.type
_entity_poly.pdbx_seq_one_letter_code
_entity_poly.pdbx_strand_id
1 'polypeptide(L)'
;FGMVNAAGWNSKTAPIFVQSFEPGSLKEMRSKGLNTRLVQLIDADDYDLKAGTLTYTAPYDRPYDWAKAGAKRLFSAMVTPERLAEIKTYADGIGPWKPYIVPMRGTLAAAGNLVARNGDGKANYNDASSQPATAVLANAHKAGLFVHLYTFRNEKRRLAYDYNGDPQAEYLQFYRLG
;
A
#
# COMPACT_ATOMS: atom_id res chain seq x y z
N PHE A 1 7.04 -1.97 -23.97
CA PHE A 1 5.82 -1.90 -24.80
C PHE A 1 5.85 -2.99 -25.87
N GLY A 2 6.93 -3.07 -26.69
CA GLY A 2 7.07 -4.07 -27.75
C GLY A 2 6.90 -5.52 -27.29
N MET A 3 7.48 -5.89 -26.16
CA MET A 3 7.34 -7.26 -25.60
C MET A 3 5.89 -7.60 -25.23
N VAL A 4 5.15 -6.66 -24.64
CA VAL A 4 3.75 -6.87 -24.26
C VAL A 4 2.88 -7.09 -25.51
N ASN A 5 3.11 -6.31 -26.56
CA ASN A 5 2.40 -6.49 -27.83
C ASN A 5 2.78 -7.79 -28.53
N ALA A 6 4.07 -8.12 -28.59
CA ALA A 6 4.56 -9.37 -29.21
C ALA A 6 4.01 -10.61 -28.50
N ALA A 7 3.80 -10.55 -27.19
CA ALA A 7 3.19 -11.62 -26.40
C ALA A 7 1.65 -11.67 -26.51
N GLY A 8 1.02 -10.72 -27.21
CA GLY A 8 -0.45 -10.62 -27.24
C GLY A 8 -1.10 -10.19 -25.92
N TRP A 9 -0.33 -9.56 -25.03
CA TRP A 9 -0.77 -9.22 -23.67
C TRP A 9 -1.26 -7.79 -23.49
N ASN A 10 -1.44 -7.06 -24.57
CA ASN A 10 -1.94 -5.68 -24.53
C ASN A 10 -3.47 -5.61 -24.40
N SER A 11 -4.03 -6.28 -23.38
CA SER A 11 -5.45 -6.31 -23.09
C SER A 11 -5.72 -6.36 -21.59
N LYS A 12 -6.95 -6.02 -21.15
CA LYS A 12 -7.39 -6.11 -19.76
C LYS A 12 -7.50 -7.57 -19.25
N THR A 13 -7.62 -8.53 -20.16
CA THR A 13 -7.72 -9.96 -19.82
C THR A 13 -6.37 -10.67 -19.80
N ALA A 14 -5.30 -9.99 -20.20
CA ALA A 14 -3.95 -10.57 -20.17
C ALA A 14 -3.54 -10.96 -18.74
N PRO A 15 -2.76 -12.06 -18.56
CA PRO A 15 -2.37 -12.55 -17.25
C PRO A 15 -1.21 -11.76 -16.63
N ILE A 16 -1.18 -10.45 -16.86
CA ILE A 16 -0.16 -9.53 -16.35
C ILE A 16 -0.78 -8.27 -15.76
N PHE A 17 -0.03 -7.68 -14.83
CA PHE A 17 -0.25 -6.34 -14.31
C PHE A 17 1.04 -5.53 -14.47
N VAL A 18 0.91 -4.29 -14.90
CA VAL A 18 2.02 -3.34 -14.94
C VAL A 18 1.80 -2.33 -13.82
N GLN A 19 2.82 -2.13 -12.99
CA GLN A 19 2.70 -1.30 -11.80
C GLN A 19 3.85 -0.29 -11.72
N SER A 20 3.56 0.87 -11.15
CA SER A 20 4.55 1.93 -10.93
C SER A 20 4.16 2.79 -9.73
N PHE A 21 5.16 3.32 -9.02
CA PHE A 21 4.96 4.41 -8.06
C PHE A 21 4.72 5.75 -8.74
N GLU A 22 5.16 5.89 -10.00
CA GLU A 22 5.14 7.15 -10.75
C GLU A 22 3.83 7.30 -11.55
N PRO A 23 2.93 8.23 -11.15
CA PRO A 23 1.70 8.49 -11.92
C PRO A 23 1.97 8.91 -13.36
N GLY A 24 3.04 9.70 -13.58
CA GLY A 24 3.44 10.12 -14.92
C GLY A 24 3.75 8.95 -15.84
N SER A 25 4.46 7.93 -15.32
CA SER A 25 4.79 6.71 -16.07
C SER A 25 3.52 5.94 -16.49
N LEU A 26 2.58 5.76 -15.57
CA LEU A 26 1.31 5.06 -15.87
C LEU A 26 0.44 5.84 -16.87
N LYS A 27 0.35 7.17 -16.71
CA LYS A 27 -0.35 8.07 -17.64
C LYS A 27 0.26 8.00 -19.05
N GLU A 28 1.60 8.04 -19.15
CA GLU A 28 2.31 7.91 -20.41
C GLU A 28 2.06 6.54 -21.07
N MET A 29 2.17 5.44 -20.31
CA MET A 29 1.86 4.11 -20.82
C MET A 29 0.44 4.04 -21.39
N ARG A 30 -0.54 4.59 -20.70
CA ARG A 30 -1.94 4.62 -21.14
C ARG A 30 -2.10 5.46 -22.40
N SER A 31 -1.49 6.65 -22.48
CA SER A 31 -1.56 7.52 -23.65
C SER A 31 -0.91 6.90 -24.90
N LYS A 32 0.08 6.03 -24.72
CA LYS A 32 0.71 5.26 -25.80
C LYS A 32 -0.05 3.98 -26.19
N GLY A 33 -1.25 3.77 -25.66
CA GLY A 33 -2.12 2.65 -26.02
C GLY A 33 -1.83 1.34 -25.26
N LEU A 34 -1.18 1.39 -24.11
CA LEU A 34 -1.06 0.19 -23.27
C LEU A 34 -2.41 -0.10 -22.59
N ASN A 35 -3.07 -1.19 -23.01
CA ASN A 35 -4.40 -1.59 -22.54
C ASN A 35 -4.37 -2.64 -21.42
N THR A 36 -3.21 -3.21 -21.07
CA THR A 36 -3.11 -4.12 -19.94
C THR A 36 -3.49 -3.44 -18.62
N ARG A 37 -3.75 -4.23 -17.57
CA ARG A 37 -4.11 -3.67 -16.27
C ARG A 37 -2.94 -2.93 -15.64
N LEU A 38 -3.16 -1.65 -15.30
CA LEU A 38 -2.19 -0.77 -14.66
C LEU A 38 -2.53 -0.59 -13.19
N VAL A 39 -1.49 -0.59 -12.32
CA VAL A 39 -1.62 -0.45 -10.87
C VAL A 39 -0.78 0.72 -10.40
N GLN A 40 -1.40 1.70 -9.73
CA GLN A 40 -0.70 2.76 -9.03
C GLN A 40 -0.21 2.25 -7.67
N LEU A 41 1.10 2.13 -7.51
CA LEU A 41 1.69 1.80 -6.21
C LEU A 41 1.68 3.03 -5.29
N ILE A 42 1.40 2.80 -4.01
CA ILE A 42 1.32 3.85 -2.98
C ILE A 42 2.14 3.41 -1.78
N ASP A 43 3.16 4.19 -1.45
CA ASP A 43 4.13 3.89 -0.40
C ASP A 43 4.07 4.89 0.77
N ALA A 44 4.94 4.70 1.71
CA ALA A 44 5.31 5.60 2.79
C ALA A 44 6.78 5.32 3.14
N ASP A 45 7.40 6.22 3.89
CA ASP A 45 8.78 6.05 4.33
C ASP A 45 8.89 4.94 5.40
N ASP A 46 8.07 5.04 6.45
CA ASP A 46 8.08 4.11 7.58
C ASP A 46 6.75 4.17 8.33
N TYR A 47 6.73 3.61 9.52
CA TYR A 47 5.56 3.48 10.37
C TYR A 47 5.86 3.85 11.84
N ASP A 48 5.18 4.87 12.36
CA ASP A 48 5.26 5.20 13.79
C ASP A 48 4.32 4.29 14.60
N LEU A 49 4.89 3.31 15.28
CA LEU A 49 4.15 2.37 16.11
C LEU A 49 3.51 3.01 17.36
N LYS A 50 4.03 4.15 17.85
CA LYS A 50 3.43 4.87 18.98
C LYS A 50 2.16 5.59 18.55
N ALA A 51 2.26 6.33 17.46
CA ALA A 51 1.12 7.04 16.89
C ALA A 51 0.13 6.09 16.19
N GLY A 52 0.62 4.96 15.67
CA GLY A 52 -0.16 4.04 14.84
C GLY A 52 -0.40 4.60 13.43
N THR A 53 0.57 5.34 12.88
CA THR A 53 0.43 6.04 11.60
C THR A 53 1.64 5.85 10.71
N LEU A 54 1.41 5.93 9.40
CA LEU A 54 2.47 6.01 8.40
C LEU A 54 3.24 7.33 8.53
N THR A 55 4.54 7.29 8.27
CA THR A 55 5.42 8.46 8.21
C THR A 55 5.88 8.73 6.78
N TYR A 56 6.24 9.97 6.50
CA TYR A 56 6.58 10.44 5.16
C TYR A 56 7.82 11.32 5.22
N THR A 57 8.99 10.72 5.00
CA THR A 57 10.28 11.40 4.99
C THR A 57 10.93 11.28 3.61
N ALA A 58 11.41 12.40 3.07
CA ALA A 58 12.10 12.39 1.78
C ALA A 58 13.33 11.44 1.83
N PRO A 59 13.62 10.73 0.74
CA PRO A 59 13.04 10.80 -0.60
C PRO A 59 11.85 9.86 -0.84
N TYR A 60 11.36 9.13 0.18
CA TYR A 60 10.34 8.08 0.03
C TYR A 60 8.92 8.54 0.41
N ASP A 61 8.73 9.84 0.62
CA ASP A 61 7.48 10.45 1.02
C ASP A 61 6.46 10.63 -0.12
N ARG A 62 6.93 10.62 -1.37
CA ARG A 62 6.14 10.89 -2.59
C ARG A 62 6.74 10.25 -3.83
N PRO A 63 5.98 10.11 -4.94
CA PRO A 63 6.54 9.73 -6.23
C PRO A 63 7.67 10.66 -6.67
N TYR A 64 8.69 10.09 -7.30
CA TYR A 64 9.83 10.86 -7.81
C TYR A 64 9.41 11.92 -8.84
N ASP A 65 8.46 11.62 -9.72
CA ASP A 65 7.96 12.58 -10.71
C ASP A 65 7.30 13.80 -10.04
N TRP A 66 6.61 13.61 -8.91
CA TRP A 66 6.09 14.70 -8.10
C TRP A 66 7.20 15.51 -7.43
N ALA A 67 8.20 14.82 -6.87
CA ALA A 67 9.35 15.49 -6.26
C ALA A 67 10.12 16.34 -7.28
N LYS A 68 10.38 15.78 -8.47
CA LYS A 68 11.05 16.46 -9.59
C LYS A 68 10.26 17.68 -10.09
N ALA A 69 8.92 17.61 -10.07
CA ALA A 69 8.04 18.72 -10.42
C ALA A 69 7.85 19.76 -9.29
N GLY A 70 8.52 19.59 -8.15
CA GLY A 70 8.40 20.49 -7.00
C GLY A 70 7.07 20.38 -6.22
N ALA A 71 6.28 19.33 -6.48
CA ALA A 71 5.02 19.13 -5.79
C ALA A 71 5.24 18.81 -4.31
N LYS A 72 4.43 19.41 -3.44
CA LYS A 72 4.47 19.20 -1.98
C LYS A 72 3.60 18.02 -1.52
N ARG A 73 2.83 17.42 -2.41
CA ARG A 73 1.92 16.31 -2.10
C ARG A 73 2.70 15.06 -1.74
N LEU A 74 2.24 14.34 -0.71
CA LEU A 74 2.77 13.07 -0.25
C LEU A 74 1.96 11.89 -0.82
N PHE A 75 2.47 10.67 -0.68
CA PHE A 75 1.73 9.44 -1.03
C PHE A 75 0.37 9.36 -0.32
N SER A 76 0.26 9.85 0.93
CA SER A 76 -1.02 9.89 1.66
C SER A 76 -2.14 10.65 0.92
N ALA A 77 -1.80 11.60 0.07
CA ALA A 77 -2.81 12.30 -0.73
C ALA A 77 -3.49 11.40 -1.77
N MET A 78 -2.83 10.29 -2.19
CA MET A 78 -3.36 9.39 -3.23
C MET A 78 -4.56 8.56 -2.76
N VAL A 79 -4.76 8.40 -1.46
CA VAL A 79 -5.82 7.55 -0.91
C VAL A 79 -7.09 8.32 -0.53
N THR A 80 -7.16 9.62 -0.83
CA THR A 80 -8.42 10.38 -0.69
C THR A 80 -9.42 9.97 -1.79
N PRO A 81 -10.75 10.08 -1.55
CA PRO A 81 -11.75 9.71 -2.55
C PRO A 81 -11.56 10.41 -3.90
N GLU A 82 -11.22 11.71 -3.89
CA GLU A 82 -11.01 12.52 -5.09
C GLU A 82 -9.80 12.03 -5.89
N ARG A 83 -8.72 11.65 -5.19
CA ARG A 83 -7.50 11.15 -5.83
C ARG A 83 -7.67 9.72 -6.33
N LEU A 84 -8.41 8.89 -5.63
CA LEU A 84 -8.77 7.56 -6.12
C LEU A 84 -9.59 7.66 -7.41
N ALA A 85 -10.53 8.60 -7.51
CA ALA A 85 -11.25 8.88 -8.74
C ALA A 85 -10.31 9.40 -9.86
N GLU A 86 -9.32 10.24 -9.55
CA GLU A 86 -8.28 10.64 -10.52
C GLU A 86 -7.46 9.42 -10.99
N ILE A 87 -7.00 8.57 -10.06
CA ILE A 87 -6.22 7.37 -10.39
C ILE A 87 -7.00 6.48 -11.36
N LYS A 88 -8.31 6.33 -11.17
CA LYS A 88 -9.17 5.54 -12.07
C LYS A 88 -9.13 6.00 -13.53
N THR A 89 -8.80 7.25 -13.80
CA THR A 89 -8.71 7.76 -15.18
C THR A 89 -7.54 7.17 -15.97
N TYR A 90 -6.49 6.66 -15.28
CA TYR A 90 -5.29 6.12 -15.94
C TYR A 90 -4.87 4.73 -15.46
N ALA A 91 -5.30 4.30 -14.29
CA ALA A 91 -5.00 2.98 -13.74
C ALA A 91 -6.29 2.18 -13.46
N ASP A 92 -6.15 0.88 -13.35
CA ASP A 92 -7.26 -0.05 -13.10
C ASP A 92 -7.35 -0.46 -11.63
N GLY A 93 -6.25 -0.30 -10.90
CA GLY A 93 -6.16 -0.61 -9.49
C GLY A 93 -5.10 0.21 -8.77
N ILE A 94 -5.07 0.06 -7.46
CA ILE A 94 -4.02 0.59 -6.59
C ILE A 94 -3.28 -0.54 -5.89
N GLY A 95 -1.99 -0.32 -5.60
CA GLY A 95 -1.16 -1.19 -4.80
C GLY A 95 -0.60 -0.43 -3.61
N PRO A 96 -1.37 -0.22 -2.54
CA PRO A 96 -0.88 0.46 -1.36
C PRO A 96 -0.10 -0.49 -0.44
N TRP A 97 0.86 0.06 0.31
CA TRP A 97 1.44 -0.66 1.45
C TRP A 97 0.34 -1.00 2.46
N LYS A 98 0.31 -2.25 2.93
CA LYS A 98 -0.81 -2.81 3.73
C LYS A 98 -1.26 -1.97 4.94
N PRO A 99 -0.39 -1.17 5.64
CA PRO A 99 -0.83 -0.31 6.73
C PRO A 99 -1.76 0.85 6.32
N TYR A 100 -1.87 1.15 5.03
CA TYR A 100 -2.93 2.06 4.54
C TYR A 100 -4.34 1.49 4.74
N ILE A 101 -4.45 0.15 4.76
CA ILE A 101 -5.74 -0.56 4.92
C ILE A 101 -5.94 -1.00 6.36
N VAL A 102 -4.98 -1.73 6.94
CA VAL A 102 -5.00 -2.16 8.34
C VAL A 102 -3.80 -1.56 9.06
N PRO A 103 -3.99 -0.42 9.76
CA PRO A 103 -2.95 0.18 10.56
C PRO A 103 -2.53 -0.73 11.72
N MET A 104 -1.38 -0.44 12.29
CA MET A 104 -0.82 -1.18 13.41
C MET A 104 -0.55 -0.21 14.56
N ARG A 105 -0.68 -0.66 15.81
CA ARG A 105 -0.33 0.18 16.96
C ARG A 105 0.36 -0.62 18.03
N GLY A 106 1.49 -0.10 18.51
CA GLY A 106 2.23 -0.67 19.62
C GLY A 106 1.54 -0.41 20.97
N THR A 107 1.69 -1.32 21.91
CA THR A 107 1.28 -1.09 23.29
C THR A 107 2.26 -0.14 23.96
N LEU A 108 1.75 0.82 24.71
CA LEU A 108 2.55 1.76 25.49
C LEU A 108 2.52 1.38 26.98
N ALA A 109 3.69 1.39 27.64
CA ALA A 109 3.80 1.38 29.09
C ALA A 109 3.33 2.72 29.69
N ALA A 110 3.12 2.78 30.99
CA ALA A 110 2.71 4.00 31.70
C ALA A 110 3.63 5.21 31.44
N ALA A 111 4.93 4.96 31.24
CA ALA A 111 5.92 5.99 30.89
C ALA A 111 5.91 6.41 29.39
N GLY A 112 4.98 5.90 28.59
CA GLY A 112 4.86 6.22 27.16
C GLY A 112 5.88 5.54 26.25
N ASN A 113 6.62 4.56 26.74
CA ASN A 113 7.52 3.75 25.92
C ASN A 113 6.79 2.56 25.31
N LEU A 114 7.20 2.16 24.09
CA LEU A 114 6.71 0.95 23.47
C LEU A 114 7.12 -0.29 24.30
N VAL A 115 6.20 -1.24 24.41
CA VAL A 115 6.42 -2.51 25.14
C VAL A 115 6.84 -3.59 24.14
N ALA A 116 7.98 -4.26 24.42
CA ALA A 116 8.39 -5.48 23.73
C ALA A 116 7.56 -6.66 24.25
N ARG A 117 6.49 -7.00 23.54
CA ARG A 117 5.51 -8.02 23.97
C ARG A 117 5.97 -9.45 23.66
N ASN A 118 6.83 -9.61 22.68
CA ASN A 118 7.37 -10.91 22.25
C ASN A 118 8.53 -11.43 23.12
N GLY A 119 8.99 -10.62 24.09
CA GLY A 119 10.03 -10.99 25.05
C GLY A 119 11.46 -10.86 24.53
N ASP A 120 11.70 -10.33 23.33
CA ASP A 120 13.04 -10.14 22.76
C ASP A 120 13.76 -8.87 23.25
N GLY A 121 13.09 -8.07 24.07
CA GLY A 121 13.61 -6.81 24.64
C GLY A 121 13.64 -5.64 23.66
N LYS A 122 13.11 -5.79 22.44
CA LYS A 122 13.08 -4.76 21.40
C LYS A 122 11.65 -4.54 20.91
N ALA A 123 11.06 -3.41 21.27
CA ALA A 123 9.74 -3.05 20.74
C ALA A 123 9.83 -2.75 19.25
N ASN A 124 9.12 -3.53 18.43
CA ASN A 124 9.15 -3.43 16.98
C ASN A 124 7.79 -3.84 16.35
N TYR A 125 7.74 -4.06 15.05
CA TYR A 125 6.50 -4.30 14.32
C TYR A 125 5.71 -5.52 14.84
N ASN A 126 6.39 -6.60 15.25
CA ASN A 126 5.73 -7.80 15.76
C ASN A 126 5.26 -7.70 17.23
N ASP A 127 5.43 -6.55 17.86
CA ASP A 127 4.83 -6.22 19.17
C ASP A 127 3.58 -5.36 19.05
N ALA A 128 3.32 -4.85 17.86
CA ALA A 128 2.14 -4.04 17.55
C ALA A 128 0.95 -4.91 17.17
N SER A 129 -0.26 -4.47 17.52
CA SER A 129 -1.51 -5.13 17.14
C SER A 129 -2.17 -4.41 15.97
N SER A 130 -2.87 -5.17 15.15
CA SER A 130 -3.69 -4.64 14.08
C SER A 130 -4.80 -3.73 14.63
N GLN A 131 -5.15 -2.72 13.86
CA GLN A 131 -6.23 -1.78 14.16
C GLN A 131 -7.41 -2.02 13.21
N PRO A 132 -8.58 -1.47 13.48
CA PRO A 132 -9.69 -1.50 12.54
C PRO A 132 -9.27 -0.98 11.16
N ALA A 133 -9.81 -1.61 10.11
CA ALA A 133 -9.53 -1.21 8.74
C ALA A 133 -9.94 0.25 8.47
N THR A 134 -9.14 0.94 7.68
CA THR A 134 -9.45 2.30 7.22
C THR A 134 -10.51 2.28 6.12
N ALA A 135 -11.01 3.45 5.73
CA ALA A 135 -11.94 3.58 4.61
C ALA A 135 -11.28 3.46 3.22
N VAL A 136 -9.96 3.33 3.13
CA VAL A 136 -9.22 3.38 1.85
C VAL A 136 -9.67 2.26 0.91
N LEU A 137 -9.83 1.03 1.39
CA LEU A 137 -10.28 -0.10 0.58
C LEU A 137 -11.68 0.15 0.00
N ALA A 138 -12.65 0.51 0.86
CA ALA A 138 -14.01 0.80 0.43
C ALA A 138 -14.07 1.97 -0.58
N ASN A 139 -13.27 3.02 -0.35
CA ASN A 139 -13.18 4.16 -1.26
C ASN A 139 -12.56 3.78 -2.61
N ALA A 140 -11.54 2.90 -2.63
CA ALA A 140 -10.95 2.38 -3.86
C ALA A 140 -11.97 1.57 -4.67
N HIS A 141 -12.68 0.66 -4.02
CA HIS A 141 -13.74 -0.13 -4.67
C HIS A 141 -14.88 0.76 -5.19
N LYS A 142 -15.31 1.76 -4.41
CA LYS A 142 -16.30 2.76 -4.86
C LYS A 142 -15.85 3.53 -6.09
N ALA A 143 -14.56 3.82 -6.22
CA ALA A 143 -13.97 4.43 -7.41
C ALA A 143 -13.80 3.44 -8.58
N GLY A 144 -14.14 2.16 -8.41
CA GLY A 144 -13.97 1.10 -9.41
C GLY A 144 -12.53 0.62 -9.59
N LEU A 145 -11.68 0.81 -8.59
CA LEU A 145 -10.30 0.33 -8.56
C LEU A 145 -10.23 -1.01 -7.81
N PHE A 146 -9.53 -2.01 -8.36
CA PHE A 146 -9.13 -3.15 -7.56
C PHE A 146 -7.91 -2.81 -6.68
N VAL A 147 -7.65 -3.63 -5.65
CA VAL A 147 -6.59 -3.36 -4.67
C VAL A 147 -5.65 -4.57 -4.58
N HIS A 148 -4.36 -4.34 -4.83
CA HIS A 148 -3.29 -5.32 -4.66
C HIS A 148 -2.32 -4.82 -3.60
N LEU A 149 -2.43 -5.35 -2.39
CA LEU A 149 -1.62 -4.92 -1.26
C LEU A 149 -0.20 -5.52 -1.29
N TYR A 150 0.75 -4.81 -0.73
CA TYR A 150 2.10 -5.28 -0.44
C TYR A 150 2.53 -4.81 0.97
N THR A 151 3.45 -5.46 1.64
CA THR A 151 4.07 -6.74 1.39
C THR A 151 3.59 -7.75 2.42
N PHE A 152 2.98 -8.83 1.98
CA PHE A 152 2.69 -9.97 2.85
C PHE A 152 3.96 -10.82 3.03
N ARG A 153 4.20 -11.28 4.26
CA ARG A 153 5.42 -11.99 4.63
C ARG A 153 5.07 -13.17 5.54
N ASN A 154 5.81 -14.28 5.40
CA ASN A 154 5.64 -15.46 6.23
C ASN A 154 6.49 -15.43 7.50
N GLU A 155 7.46 -14.54 7.59
CA GLU A 155 8.35 -14.46 8.76
C GLU A 155 7.60 -13.86 9.95
N LYS A 156 7.59 -14.56 11.09
CA LYS A 156 6.94 -14.13 12.33
C LYS A 156 7.27 -12.69 12.73
N ARG A 157 8.53 -12.27 12.55
CA ARG A 157 8.98 -10.90 12.85
C ARG A 157 8.33 -9.80 11.98
N ARG A 158 7.63 -10.19 10.92
CA ARG A 158 6.93 -9.28 9.99
C ARG A 158 5.43 -9.28 10.16
N LEU A 159 4.93 -10.11 11.09
CA LEU A 159 3.51 -10.22 11.40
C LEU A 159 3.19 -9.38 12.65
N ALA A 160 1.98 -8.90 12.73
CA ALA A 160 1.48 -8.27 13.95
C ALA A 160 1.40 -9.28 15.09
N TYR A 161 1.47 -8.78 16.31
CA TYR A 161 1.44 -9.59 17.52
C TYR A 161 0.17 -10.45 17.64
N ASP A 162 -0.97 -9.89 17.27
CA ASP A 162 -2.27 -10.54 17.35
C ASP A 162 -2.48 -11.65 16.31
N TYR A 163 -1.64 -11.76 15.29
CA TYR A 163 -1.61 -12.93 14.41
C TYR A 163 -0.86 -14.14 15.01
N ASN A 164 -0.27 -14.01 16.19
CA ASN A 164 0.42 -15.10 16.90
C ASN A 164 1.50 -15.81 16.06
N GLY A 165 2.11 -15.09 15.10
CA GLY A 165 3.10 -15.64 14.18
C GLY A 165 2.53 -16.55 13.11
N ASP A 166 1.22 -16.53 12.89
CA ASP A 166 0.53 -17.24 11.82
C ASP A 166 0.25 -16.30 10.63
N PRO A 167 0.95 -16.46 9.48
CA PRO A 167 0.71 -15.64 8.31
C PRO A 167 -0.68 -15.86 7.69
N GLN A 168 -1.31 -17.02 7.90
CA GLN A 168 -2.65 -17.28 7.38
C GLN A 168 -3.69 -16.39 8.09
N ALA A 169 -3.48 -16.08 9.36
CA ALA A 169 -4.36 -15.17 10.10
C ALA A 169 -4.35 -13.77 9.46
N GLU A 170 -3.17 -13.26 9.05
CA GLU A 170 -3.07 -11.99 8.32
C GLU A 170 -3.78 -12.07 6.96
N TYR A 171 -3.49 -13.10 6.16
CA TYR A 171 -4.11 -13.27 4.84
C TYR A 171 -5.63 -13.34 4.93
N LEU A 172 -6.17 -14.10 5.89
CA LEU A 172 -7.60 -14.22 6.11
C LEU A 172 -8.26 -12.91 6.52
N GLN A 173 -7.59 -12.08 7.33
CA GLN A 173 -8.11 -10.76 7.68
C GLN A 173 -8.26 -9.89 6.42
N PHE A 174 -7.22 -9.77 5.62
CA PHE A 174 -7.25 -8.95 4.40
C PHE A 174 -8.22 -9.52 3.35
N TYR A 175 -8.28 -10.82 3.19
CA TYR A 175 -9.24 -11.48 2.28
C TYR A 175 -10.70 -11.20 2.66
N ARG A 176 -11.02 -11.18 3.96
CA ARG A 176 -12.38 -10.88 4.44
C ARG A 176 -12.79 -9.41 4.29
N LEU A 177 -11.82 -8.53 4.15
CA LEU A 177 -12.08 -7.12 3.90
C LEU A 177 -12.49 -6.85 2.43
N GLY A 178 -12.16 -7.74 1.50
CA GLY A 178 -12.42 -7.66 0.07
C GLY A 178 -11.14 -7.57 -0.75
#